data_6ecad27b6257cfdcca521b4feda8e5bc
#
_entry.id   6ecad27b6257cfdcca521b4feda8e5bc
#
_cell.length_a   1.000
_cell.length_b   1.000
_cell.length_c   1.000
_cell.angle_alpha   90.00
_cell.angle_beta   90.00
_cell.angle_gamma   90.00
#
_symmetry.space_group_name_H-M   'P 1'
#
loop_
_entity.id
_entity.type
_entity.pdbx_description
1 polymer ?
#
loop_
_entity_poly.entity_id
_entity_poly.type
_entity_poly.pdbx_seq_one_letter_code
_entity_poly.pdbx_strand_id
1 'polypeptide(L)'
;MKHRCNLIQLLTSITLLGTVLIASTQAHSDTISNANQRIDIEYTFPLDSNKRQQLKLWLKHVSDALLTVYGAWPKDRFDITIEHGGAGSGSAVPWGQVQRGTPDKVLLVVNPESNIQDITADWTAFHEFSHLLIPYSGSGDGWLSEGLATYYQNIIQARSGVLSETGLWNKLASGFERGHEEKHWSEKDLTEISDNMGKYRSFMRVHWSGVHYWLTADIALRQQSQNKITLDKLLERLKTCCQHKSMSATEIVEQLDLLAGREIFKPLFVKYRASHAMPDYQPTLTSLGVIFDPQSHKPGLSLTANAPDAEIRKSIYKGNGQ
;
A
#
# COMPACT_ATOMS: atom_id res chain seq x y z
N MET A 1 -5.84 85.34 50.29
CA MET A 1 -4.94 85.21 49.21
C MET A 1 -4.15 83.91 49.43
N LYS A 2 -4.53 82.80 48.76
CA LYS A 2 -4.02 81.49 48.99
C LYS A 2 -3.50 80.93 47.67
N HIS A 3 -2.18 80.73 47.59
CA HIS A 3 -1.54 80.01 46.48
C HIS A 3 -1.80 78.51 46.61
N ARG A 4 -2.34 77.92 45.54
CA ARG A 4 -2.40 76.43 45.39
C ARG A 4 -1.27 75.99 44.45
N CYS A 5 -0.44 75.13 44.96
CA CYS A 5 0.63 74.44 44.22
C CYS A 5 0.05 73.19 43.62
N ASN A 6 0.08 73.03 42.29
CA ASN A 6 -0.33 71.83 41.62
C ASN A 6 0.88 70.94 41.40
N LEU A 7 0.88 69.73 41.98
CA LEU A 7 1.83 68.68 41.81
C LEU A 7 1.42 67.85 40.56
N ILE A 8 2.23 67.88 39.53
CA ILE A 8 2.07 67.03 38.32
C ILE A 8 2.81 65.67 38.60
N GLN A 9 2.00 64.60 38.77
CA GLN A 9 2.56 63.25 38.81
C GLN A 9 2.83 62.76 37.39
N LEU A 10 4.09 62.51 37.06
CA LEU A 10 4.52 61.78 35.84
C LEU A 10 4.33 60.28 36.08
N LEU A 11 3.35 59.67 35.41
CA LEU A 11 3.18 58.24 35.31
C LEU A 11 4.07 57.76 34.14
N THR A 12 5.18 57.10 34.44
CA THR A 12 5.99 56.39 33.47
C THR A 12 5.38 55.01 33.24
N SER A 13 4.73 54.86 32.08
CA SER A 13 4.23 53.56 31.63
C SER A 13 5.40 52.74 31.05
N ILE A 14 5.84 51.70 31.76
CA ILE A 14 6.78 50.70 31.23
C ILE A 14 6.01 49.74 30.37
N THR A 15 6.13 49.86 29.04
CA THR A 15 5.62 48.90 28.08
C THR A 15 6.60 47.71 28.00
N LEU A 16 6.23 46.58 28.62
CA LEU A 16 6.95 45.31 28.43
C LEU A 16 6.61 44.79 27.03
N LEU A 17 7.52 44.95 26.08
CA LEU A 17 7.47 44.22 24.80
C LEU A 17 7.83 42.77 25.07
N GLY A 18 6.82 41.93 25.24
CA GLY A 18 7.00 40.48 25.20
C GLY A 18 7.32 40.04 23.79
N THR A 19 8.57 39.73 23.50
CA THR A 19 8.97 38.98 22.27
C THR A 19 8.38 37.59 22.35
N VAL A 20 7.26 37.35 21.66
CA VAL A 20 6.77 35.99 21.37
C VAL A 20 7.75 35.37 20.39
N LEU A 21 8.64 34.51 20.90
CA LEU A 21 9.43 33.61 20.09
C LEU A 21 8.46 32.62 19.44
N ILE A 22 8.03 32.92 18.22
CA ILE A 22 7.39 31.93 17.36
C ILE A 22 8.49 30.94 16.99
N ALA A 23 8.57 29.82 17.70
CA ALA A 23 9.38 28.70 17.29
C ALA A 23 8.85 28.24 15.92
N SER A 24 9.52 28.67 14.84
CA SER A 24 9.28 28.12 13.52
C SER A 24 9.62 26.62 13.62
N THR A 25 8.60 25.76 13.56
CA THR A 25 8.78 24.34 13.34
C THR A 25 9.48 24.20 11.97
N GLN A 26 10.80 24.04 11.98
CA GLN A 26 11.51 23.74 10.74
C GLN A 26 11.01 22.40 10.23
N ALA A 27 10.24 22.43 9.15
CA ALA A 27 9.92 21.24 8.40
C ALA A 27 11.26 20.64 7.91
N HIS A 28 11.54 19.44 8.35
CA HIS A 28 12.73 18.72 7.89
C HIS A 28 12.39 18.04 6.57
N SER A 29 13.30 18.12 5.60
CA SER A 29 13.13 17.44 4.32
C SER A 29 14.33 16.57 4.00
N ASP A 30 14.09 15.47 3.32
CA ASP A 30 15.08 14.56 2.78
C ASP A 30 14.76 14.22 1.33
N THR A 31 15.75 13.67 0.63
CA THR A 31 15.57 13.15 -0.73
C THR A 31 16.17 11.76 -0.83
N ILE A 32 15.49 10.88 -1.54
CA ILE A 32 15.99 9.57 -1.98
C ILE A 32 16.01 9.60 -3.50
N SER A 33 17.08 9.06 -4.11
CA SER A 33 17.25 9.01 -5.56
C SER A 33 17.61 7.59 -6.00
N ASN A 34 17.14 7.22 -7.20
CA ASN A 34 17.50 6.01 -7.91
C ASN A 34 17.58 6.31 -9.40
N ALA A 35 18.78 6.26 -9.99
CA ALA A 35 19.03 6.71 -11.35
C ALA A 35 18.45 8.13 -11.60
N ASN A 36 17.49 8.25 -12.52
CA ASN A 36 16.81 9.52 -12.85
C ASN A 36 15.52 9.73 -12.04
N GLN A 37 15.22 8.86 -11.06
CA GLN A 37 14.02 8.93 -10.27
C GLN A 37 14.28 9.57 -8.91
N ARG A 38 13.29 10.29 -8.37
CA ARG A 38 13.43 11.07 -7.15
C ARG A 38 12.19 10.95 -6.26
N ILE A 39 12.43 10.85 -4.96
CA ILE A 39 11.42 10.90 -3.90
C ILE A 39 11.83 12.02 -2.94
N ASP A 40 10.97 13.02 -2.76
CA ASP A 40 11.13 14.05 -1.74
C ASP A 40 10.32 13.69 -0.50
N ILE A 41 10.94 13.80 0.67
CA ILE A 41 10.35 13.42 1.96
C ILE A 41 10.20 14.68 2.80
N GLU A 42 9.00 14.90 3.31
CA GLU A 42 8.68 15.96 4.27
C GLU A 42 8.28 15.33 5.61
N TYR A 43 8.85 15.83 6.71
CA TYR A 43 8.46 15.46 8.07
C TYR A 43 7.73 16.64 8.70
N THR A 44 6.47 16.45 9.10
CA THR A 44 5.62 17.53 9.61
C THR A 44 5.79 17.80 11.11
N PHE A 45 6.69 17.07 11.78
CA PHE A 45 6.97 17.21 13.21
C PHE A 45 8.49 17.13 13.48
N PRO A 46 8.94 17.68 14.63
CA PRO A 46 10.35 17.61 15.00
C PRO A 46 10.82 16.16 15.20
N LEU A 47 11.98 15.86 14.65
CA LEU A 47 12.66 14.57 14.82
C LEU A 47 14.12 14.82 15.20
N ASP A 48 14.67 14.01 16.11
CA ASP A 48 16.10 13.95 16.27
C ASP A 48 16.79 13.37 15.03
N SER A 49 18.07 13.64 14.88
CA SER A 49 18.84 13.25 13.69
C SER A 49 18.90 11.72 13.51
N ASN A 50 18.93 10.95 14.58
CA ASN A 50 18.99 9.49 14.54
C ASN A 50 17.67 8.91 14.03
N LYS A 51 16.53 9.33 14.63
CA LYS A 51 15.21 8.89 14.20
C LYS A 51 14.90 9.26 12.76
N ARG A 52 15.24 10.49 12.37
CA ARG A 52 15.12 10.94 10.99
C ARG A 52 15.90 10.06 10.01
N GLN A 53 17.16 9.73 10.35
CA GLN A 53 17.99 8.84 9.53
C GLN A 53 17.38 7.42 9.45
N GLN A 54 16.87 6.89 10.55
CA GLN A 54 16.19 5.59 10.57
C GLN A 54 14.96 5.57 9.67
N LEU A 55 14.10 6.59 9.75
CA LEU A 55 12.91 6.71 8.89
C LEU A 55 13.29 6.84 7.42
N LYS A 56 14.32 7.63 7.10
CA LYS A 56 14.82 7.75 5.72
C LYS A 56 15.31 6.41 5.16
N LEU A 57 16.06 5.64 5.94
CA LEU A 57 16.54 4.32 5.53
C LEU A 57 15.38 3.32 5.36
N TRP A 58 14.39 3.35 6.24
CA TRP A 58 13.17 2.56 6.09
C TRP A 58 12.40 2.92 4.82
N LEU A 59 12.16 4.20 4.55
CA LEU A 59 11.49 4.65 3.32
C LEU A 59 12.26 4.25 2.06
N LYS A 60 13.61 4.32 2.12
CA LYS A 60 14.45 3.81 1.04
C LYS A 60 14.25 2.31 0.84
N HIS A 61 14.23 1.52 1.91
CA HIS A 61 14.00 0.08 1.84
C HIS A 61 12.64 -0.25 1.20
N VAL A 62 11.55 0.43 1.63
CA VAL A 62 10.21 0.24 1.04
C VAL A 62 10.18 0.66 -0.44
N SER A 63 10.85 1.79 -0.78
CA SER A 63 10.95 2.22 -2.18
C SER A 63 11.73 1.23 -3.04
N ASP A 64 12.84 0.71 -2.52
CA ASP A 64 13.66 -0.28 -3.22
C ASP A 64 12.95 -1.64 -3.38
N ALA A 65 12.04 -1.98 -2.46
CA ALA A 65 11.20 -3.18 -2.62
C ALA A 65 10.36 -3.14 -3.90
N LEU A 66 9.93 -1.96 -4.35
CA LEU A 66 9.23 -1.80 -5.63
C LEU A 66 10.10 -2.13 -6.85
N LEU A 67 11.44 -2.00 -6.74
CA LEU A 67 12.35 -2.39 -7.82
C LEU A 67 12.27 -3.88 -8.14
N THR A 68 11.84 -4.70 -7.17
CA THR A 68 11.68 -6.15 -7.37
C THR A 68 10.56 -6.50 -8.34
N VAL A 69 9.68 -5.55 -8.68
CA VAL A 69 8.59 -5.75 -9.63
C VAL A 69 9.11 -5.65 -11.07
N TYR A 70 9.79 -4.54 -11.43
CA TYR A 70 10.29 -4.33 -12.79
C TYR A 70 11.54 -3.45 -12.88
N GLY A 71 12.37 -3.44 -11.85
CA GLY A 71 13.70 -2.79 -11.88
C GLY A 71 13.71 -1.28 -11.78
N ALA A 72 12.55 -0.64 -11.64
CA ALA A 72 12.40 0.81 -11.51
C ALA A 72 11.30 1.16 -10.51
N TRP A 73 11.31 2.38 -9.97
CA TRP A 73 10.15 2.86 -9.21
C TRP A 73 8.95 3.11 -10.15
N PRO A 74 7.72 3.02 -9.62
CA PRO A 74 6.50 3.19 -10.43
C PRO A 74 6.41 4.57 -11.09
N LYS A 75 6.94 5.61 -10.44
CA LYS A 75 6.92 7.00 -10.89
C LYS A 75 8.33 7.55 -10.99
N ASP A 76 8.57 8.47 -11.91
CA ASP A 76 9.85 9.19 -12.00
C ASP A 76 10.04 10.13 -10.82
N ARG A 77 8.95 10.67 -10.30
CA ARG A 77 8.90 11.43 -9.07
C ARG A 77 7.59 11.18 -8.32
N PHE A 78 7.69 11.04 -7.01
CA PHE A 78 6.59 11.17 -6.05
C PHE A 78 7.11 11.74 -4.73
N ASP A 79 6.22 12.31 -3.93
CA ASP A 79 6.56 12.90 -2.65
C ASP A 79 6.05 12.01 -1.51
N ILE A 80 6.71 12.06 -0.36
CA ILE A 80 6.27 11.39 0.88
C ILE A 80 6.11 12.46 1.95
N THR A 81 4.98 12.42 2.65
CA THR A 81 4.78 13.22 3.87
C THR A 81 4.65 12.28 5.06
N ILE A 82 5.47 12.49 6.09
CA ILE A 82 5.42 11.76 7.35
C ILE A 82 4.75 12.63 8.39
N GLU A 83 3.59 12.19 8.88
CA GLU A 83 2.84 12.83 9.95
C GLU A 83 3.00 12.06 11.28
N HIS A 84 2.85 12.79 12.36
CA HIS A 84 2.94 12.23 13.71
C HIS A 84 1.71 11.39 14.05
N GLY A 85 1.88 10.11 14.31
CA GLY A 85 0.87 9.21 14.87
C GLY A 85 0.80 9.36 16.39
N GLY A 86 -0.42 9.42 16.93
CA GLY A 86 -0.61 9.47 18.38
C GLY A 86 -0.13 8.21 19.09
N ALA A 87 0.38 8.37 20.32
CA ALA A 87 0.71 7.25 21.19
C ALA A 87 -0.56 6.42 21.46
N GLY A 88 -0.46 5.09 21.33
CA GLY A 88 -1.56 4.17 21.66
C GLY A 88 -2.35 3.65 20.44
N SER A 89 -1.94 3.92 19.21
CA SER A 89 -2.57 3.38 18.01
C SER A 89 -2.43 1.87 17.82
N GLY A 90 -1.56 1.20 18.58
CA GLY A 90 -1.30 -0.25 18.49
C GLY A 90 -0.51 -0.68 17.24
N SER A 91 -0.22 0.22 16.30
CA SER A 91 0.58 0.00 15.10
C SER A 91 1.71 1.01 15.00
N ALA A 92 2.83 0.62 14.41
CA ALA A 92 3.97 1.51 14.17
C ALA A 92 3.66 2.53 13.05
N VAL A 93 2.86 2.13 12.04
CA VAL A 93 2.37 2.98 10.98
C VAL A 93 0.84 2.83 10.89
N PRO A 94 0.08 3.53 11.78
CA PRO A 94 -1.35 3.29 11.94
C PRO A 94 -2.21 3.67 10.73
N TRP A 95 -1.69 4.49 9.81
CA TRP A 95 -2.44 4.91 8.65
C TRP A 95 -1.54 5.40 7.52
N GLY A 96 -2.02 5.22 6.29
CA GLY A 96 -1.41 5.74 5.07
C GLY A 96 -2.47 6.11 4.03
N GLN A 97 -2.08 6.90 3.03
CA GLN A 97 -2.91 7.24 1.89
C GLN A 97 -2.08 7.73 0.72
N VAL A 98 -2.42 7.29 -0.50
CA VAL A 98 -1.92 7.92 -1.72
C VAL A 98 -2.82 9.10 -2.11
N GLN A 99 -2.25 10.29 -2.18
CA GLN A 99 -2.87 11.49 -2.71
C GLN A 99 -2.44 11.67 -4.16
N ARG A 100 -3.38 11.52 -5.09
CA ARG A 100 -3.09 11.63 -6.52
C ARG A 100 -2.90 13.08 -6.94
N GLY A 101 -1.84 13.33 -7.69
CA GLY A 101 -1.44 14.68 -8.11
C GLY A 101 -0.29 14.67 -9.11
N THR A 102 0.40 15.80 -9.23
CA THR A 102 1.59 15.95 -10.05
C THR A 102 2.65 16.74 -9.25
N PRO A 103 3.56 16.04 -8.58
CA PRO A 103 3.68 14.58 -8.42
C PRO A 103 2.59 13.96 -7.51
N ASP A 104 2.43 12.63 -7.59
CA ASP A 104 1.68 11.87 -6.58
C ASP A 104 2.37 12.00 -5.22
N LYS A 105 1.60 11.94 -4.13
CA LYS A 105 2.11 12.01 -2.76
C LYS A 105 1.65 10.79 -1.96
N VAL A 106 2.54 10.21 -1.19
CA VAL A 106 2.22 9.19 -0.18
C VAL A 106 2.29 9.83 1.19
N LEU A 107 1.15 9.87 1.88
CA LEU A 107 1.05 10.30 3.26
C LEU A 107 1.14 9.06 4.16
N LEU A 108 2.01 9.10 5.17
CA LEU A 108 2.16 8.07 6.18
C LEU A 108 2.09 8.69 7.58
N VAL A 109 1.21 8.17 8.40
CA VAL A 109 1.14 8.49 9.83
C VAL A 109 2.02 7.49 10.57
N VAL A 110 3.08 7.96 11.21
CA VAL A 110 4.08 7.12 11.90
C VAL A 110 4.08 7.41 13.37
N ASN A 111 4.08 6.38 14.21
CA ASN A 111 4.32 6.52 15.64
C ASN A 111 5.84 6.62 15.86
N PRO A 112 6.39 7.81 16.17
CA PRO A 112 7.83 8.00 16.29
C PRO A 112 8.43 7.28 17.51
N GLU A 113 7.61 6.90 18.50
CA GLU A 113 8.04 6.15 19.68
C GLU A 113 8.22 4.65 19.38
N SER A 114 7.67 4.14 18.27
CA SER A 114 7.88 2.75 17.86
C SER A 114 9.34 2.51 17.53
N ASN A 115 9.84 1.32 17.87
CA ASN A 115 11.18 0.94 17.45
C ASN A 115 11.23 0.74 15.92
N ILE A 116 12.42 0.81 15.35
CA ILE A 116 12.58 0.75 13.90
C ILE A 116 12.24 -0.63 13.33
N GLN A 117 12.38 -1.69 14.13
CA GLN A 117 12.02 -3.05 13.73
C GLN A 117 10.52 -3.16 13.51
N ASP A 118 9.70 -2.60 14.40
CA ASP A 118 8.24 -2.59 14.26
C ASP A 118 7.80 -1.75 13.07
N ILE A 119 8.44 -0.58 12.84
CA ILE A 119 8.18 0.26 11.67
C ILE A 119 8.52 -0.49 10.37
N THR A 120 9.64 -1.22 10.34
CA THR A 120 10.09 -1.97 9.16
C THR A 120 9.19 -3.17 8.87
N ALA A 121 8.66 -3.81 9.90
CA ALA A 121 7.75 -4.95 9.78
C ALA A 121 6.31 -4.55 9.45
N ASP A 122 5.97 -3.26 9.62
CA ASP A 122 4.63 -2.75 9.33
C ASP A 122 4.35 -2.79 7.81
N TRP A 123 3.13 -3.13 7.48
CA TRP A 123 2.71 -3.34 6.09
C TRP A 123 2.24 -2.07 5.38
N THR A 124 1.86 -1.02 6.13
CA THR A 124 1.14 0.14 5.60
C THR A 124 1.91 0.86 4.49
N ALA A 125 3.19 1.14 4.69
CA ALA A 125 3.99 1.81 3.64
C ALA A 125 4.13 0.95 2.38
N PHE A 126 4.30 -0.37 2.52
CA PHE A 126 4.34 -1.29 1.37
C PHE A 126 3.02 -1.28 0.60
N HIS A 127 1.88 -1.18 1.31
CA HIS A 127 0.56 -1.08 0.71
C HIS A 127 0.40 0.22 -0.09
N GLU A 128 0.65 1.35 0.55
CA GLU A 128 0.50 2.65 -0.09
C GLU A 128 1.42 2.82 -1.31
N PHE A 129 2.65 2.34 -1.22
CA PHE A 129 3.57 2.38 -2.36
C PHE A 129 3.13 1.47 -3.50
N SER A 130 2.47 0.34 -3.19
CA SER A 130 1.93 -0.57 -4.19
C SER A 130 0.79 0.03 -5.00
N HIS A 131 0.02 0.98 -4.46
CA HIS A 131 -0.96 1.74 -5.24
C HIS A 131 -0.34 2.51 -6.42
N LEU A 132 0.95 2.83 -6.37
CA LEU A 132 1.63 3.53 -7.46
C LEU A 132 1.91 2.64 -8.67
N LEU A 133 1.75 1.31 -8.55
CA LEU A 133 2.03 0.34 -9.61
C LEU A 133 1.04 0.41 -10.79
N ILE A 134 -0.17 0.95 -10.56
CA ILE A 134 -1.19 1.13 -11.60
C ILE A 134 -1.63 2.59 -11.72
N PRO A 135 -2.20 3.00 -12.86
CA PRO A 135 -2.87 4.27 -12.99
C PRO A 135 -3.99 4.44 -11.95
N TYR A 136 -4.32 5.67 -11.61
CA TYR A 136 -5.45 5.94 -10.73
C TYR A 136 -6.77 5.56 -11.41
N SER A 137 -7.53 4.67 -10.79
CA SER A 137 -8.79 4.13 -11.32
C SER A 137 -10.04 4.97 -11.01
N GLY A 138 -9.89 6.10 -10.33
CA GLY A 138 -11.04 6.87 -9.87
C GLY A 138 -11.73 6.22 -8.67
N SER A 139 -13.01 6.55 -8.45
CA SER A 139 -13.79 6.09 -7.30
C SER A 139 -14.60 4.81 -7.54
N GLY A 140 -14.75 4.37 -8.79
CA GLY A 140 -15.50 3.14 -9.08
C GLY A 140 -14.63 1.89 -9.02
N ASP A 141 -15.20 0.78 -8.55
CA ASP A 141 -14.52 -0.52 -8.46
C ASP A 141 -13.18 -0.44 -7.68
N GLY A 142 -13.16 0.31 -6.56
CA GLY A 142 -11.97 0.49 -5.72
C GLY A 142 -11.33 -0.83 -5.26
N TRP A 143 -12.12 -1.92 -5.19
CA TRP A 143 -11.66 -3.27 -4.87
C TRP A 143 -10.51 -3.75 -5.78
N LEU A 144 -10.47 -3.27 -7.05
CA LEU A 144 -9.39 -3.62 -7.98
C LEU A 144 -8.06 -3.00 -7.52
N SER A 145 -8.07 -1.71 -7.18
CA SER A 145 -6.88 -0.99 -6.71
C SER A 145 -6.42 -1.47 -5.34
N GLU A 146 -7.36 -1.61 -4.37
CA GLU A 146 -7.07 -2.12 -3.02
C GLU A 146 -6.54 -3.55 -3.06
N GLY A 147 -7.13 -4.37 -3.93
CA GLY A 147 -6.69 -5.74 -4.16
C GLY A 147 -5.26 -5.83 -4.68
N LEU A 148 -4.90 -5.00 -5.68
CA LEU A 148 -3.53 -4.98 -6.20
C LEU A 148 -2.55 -4.51 -5.13
N ALA A 149 -2.86 -3.42 -4.44
CA ALA A 149 -2.00 -2.88 -3.40
C ALA A 149 -1.77 -3.91 -2.29
N THR A 150 -2.83 -4.59 -1.82
CA THR A 150 -2.73 -5.65 -0.81
C THR A 150 -1.98 -6.88 -1.35
N TYR A 151 -2.13 -7.25 -2.61
CA TYR A 151 -1.39 -8.36 -3.24
C TYR A 151 0.11 -8.05 -3.28
N TYR A 152 0.48 -6.92 -3.88
CA TYR A 152 1.89 -6.53 -4.00
C TYR A 152 2.54 -6.15 -2.69
N GLN A 153 1.83 -5.57 -1.75
CA GLN A 153 2.29 -5.34 -0.38
C GLN A 153 2.96 -6.61 0.19
N ASN A 154 2.28 -7.76 0.08
CA ASN A 154 2.81 -9.02 0.60
C ASN A 154 3.97 -9.56 -0.24
N ILE A 155 3.89 -9.44 -1.57
CA ILE A 155 4.93 -9.89 -2.50
C ILE A 155 6.22 -9.09 -2.32
N ILE A 156 6.16 -7.75 -2.31
CA ILE A 156 7.36 -6.93 -2.19
C ILE A 156 7.99 -7.00 -0.80
N GLN A 157 7.18 -7.20 0.27
CA GLN A 157 7.71 -7.53 1.60
C GLN A 157 8.51 -8.84 1.57
N ALA A 158 8.03 -9.85 0.85
CA ALA A 158 8.73 -11.11 0.75
C ALA A 158 10.00 -10.99 -0.10
N ARG A 159 9.92 -10.33 -1.24
CA ARG A 159 11.07 -10.13 -2.15
C ARG A 159 12.15 -9.22 -1.55
N SER A 160 11.79 -8.33 -0.65
CA SER A 160 12.74 -7.46 0.09
C SER A 160 13.27 -8.08 1.40
N GLY A 161 12.88 -9.34 1.70
CA GLY A 161 13.38 -10.07 2.86
C GLY A 161 12.65 -9.80 4.18
N VAL A 162 11.58 -8.98 4.18
CA VAL A 162 10.73 -8.75 5.38
C VAL A 162 9.92 -10.00 5.71
N LEU A 163 9.48 -10.75 4.69
CA LEU A 163 8.77 -12.02 4.84
C LEU A 163 9.53 -13.16 4.19
N SER A 164 9.47 -14.34 4.79
CA SER A 164 9.85 -15.59 4.10
C SER A 164 8.79 -16.03 3.10
N GLU A 165 9.09 -17.00 2.22
CA GLU A 165 8.08 -17.59 1.33
C GLU A 165 6.87 -18.11 2.10
N THR A 166 7.10 -18.86 3.17
CA THR A 166 6.02 -19.35 4.05
C THR A 166 5.25 -18.19 4.70
N GLY A 167 5.94 -17.13 5.11
CA GLY A 167 5.33 -15.92 5.66
C GLY A 167 4.41 -15.22 4.67
N LEU A 168 4.83 -15.08 3.41
CA LEU A 168 4.01 -14.54 2.32
C LEU A 168 2.70 -15.33 2.18
N TRP A 169 2.81 -16.63 1.97
CA TRP A 169 1.65 -17.48 1.72
C TRP A 169 0.74 -17.60 2.94
N ASN A 170 1.30 -17.56 4.16
CA ASN A 170 0.50 -17.51 5.38
C ASN A 170 -0.30 -16.20 5.49
N LYS A 171 0.30 -15.06 5.15
CA LYS A 171 -0.42 -13.78 5.12
C LYS A 171 -1.56 -13.77 4.09
N LEU A 172 -1.32 -14.31 2.89
CA LEU A 172 -2.34 -14.41 1.85
C LEU A 172 -3.48 -15.36 2.26
N ALA A 173 -3.15 -16.57 2.73
CA ALA A 173 -4.14 -17.56 3.16
C ALA A 173 -5.00 -17.05 4.33
N SER A 174 -4.36 -16.50 5.37
CA SER A 174 -5.07 -15.91 6.50
C SER A 174 -5.92 -14.69 6.13
N GLY A 175 -5.48 -13.96 5.11
CA GLY A 175 -6.24 -12.84 4.55
C GLY A 175 -7.48 -13.32 3.81
N PHE A 176 -7.36 -14.33 2.97
CA PHE A 176 -8.49 -14.93 2.29
C PHE A 176 -9.53 -15.47 3.28
N GLU A 177 -9.09 -16.10 4.37
CA GLU A 177 -10.00 -16.54 5.43
C GLU A 177 -10.78 -15.38 6.01
N ARG A 178 -10.11 -14.28 6.39
CA ARG A 178 -10.79 -13.08 6.89
C ARG A 178 -11.79 -12.49 5.89
N GLY A 179 -11.43 -12.46 4.59
CA GLY A 179 -12.35 -12.01 3.55
C GLY A 179 -13.55 -12.94 3.36
N HIS A 180 -13.32 -14.25 3.50
CA HIS A 180 -14.36 -15.27 3.40
C HIS A 180 -15.30 -15.27 4.62
N GLU A 181 -14.79 -14.98 5.81
CA GLU A 181 -15.60 -14.87 7.04
C GLU A 181 -16.48 -13.62 7.06
N GLU A 182 -16.14 -12.57 6.33
CA GLU A 182 -16.92 -11.34 6.26
C GLU A 182 -18.14 -11.51 5.32
N LYS A 183 -19.21 -12.12 5.85
CA LYS A 183 -20.44 -12.49 5.12
C LYS A 183 -21.54 -11.44 5.18
N HIS A 184 -21.27 -10.27 5.77
CA HIS A 184 -22.23 -9.19 5.83
C HIS A 184 -22.53 -8.66 4.42
N TRP A 185 -23.77 -8.27 4.18
CA TRP A 185 -24.20 -7.70 2.90
C TRP A 185 -24.09 -8.68 1.72
N SER A 186 -24.36 -9.96 1.93
CA SER A 186 -24.32 -10.97 0.88
C SER A 186 -25.38 -10.76 -0.23
N GLU A 187 -26.35 -9.87 0.00
CA GLU A 187 -27.32 -9.42 -1.01
C GLU A 187 -26.74 -8.38 -1.99
N LYS A 188 -25.56 -7.84 -1.70
CA LYS A 188 -24.90 -6.81 -2.50
C LYS A 188 -23.71 -7.39 -3.26
N ASP A 189 -23.51 -6.91 -4.48
CA ASP A 189 -22.34 -7.28 -5.26
C ASP A 189 -21.05 -6.55 -4.76
N LEU A 190 -19.90 -7.00 -5.27
CA LEU A 190 -18.61 -6.47 -4.84
C LEU A 190 -18.42 -4.99 -5.21
N THR A 191 -18.95 -4.56 -6.36
CA THR A 191 -18.89 -3.16 -6.80
C THR A 191 -19.64 -2.26 -5.81
N GLU A 192 -20.89 -2.58 -5.49
CA GLU A 192 -21.69 -1.77 -4.55
C GLU A 192 -21.04 -1.69 -3.17
N ILE A 193 -20.49 -2.81 -2.68
CA ILE A 193 -19.80 -2.83 -1.38
C ILE A 193 -18.50 -2.02 -1.42
N SER A 194 -17.71 -2.16 -2.48
CA SER A 194 -16.45 -1.45 -2.65
C SER A 194 -16.65 0.07 -2.71
N ASP A 195 -17.63 0.53 -3.50
CA ASP A 195 -17.93 1.95 -3.64
C ASP A 195 -18.45 2.59 -2.35
N ASN A 196 -18.92 1.78 -1.41
CA ASN A 196 -19.44 2.19 -0.12
C ASN A 196 -18.72 1.48 1.06
N MET A 197 -17.46 1.09 0.89
CA MET A 197 -16.71 0.24 1.82
C MET A 197 -16.73 0.74 3.26
N GLY A 198 -16.53 2.05 3.47
CA GLY A 198 -16.60 2.67 4.80
C GLY A 198 -18.00 2.62 5.43
N LYS A 199 -19.06 2.79 4.63
CA LYS A 199 -20.46 2.69 5.08
C LYS A 199 -20.82 1.27 5.49
N TYR A 200 -20.41 0.30 4.71
CA TYR A 200 -20.69 -1.12 4.96
C TYR A 200 -19.69 -1.77 5.91
N ARG A 201 -18.55 -1.11 6.19
CA ARG A 201 -17.45 -1.63 7.01
C ARG A 201 -16.95 -3.01 6.53
N SER A 202 -17.01 -3.26 5.22
CA SER A 202 -16.66 -4.53 4.58
C SER A 202 -15.26 -4.47 3.96
N PHE A 203 -14.29 -4.09 4.77
CA PHE A 203 -12.91 -3.91 4.32
C PHE A 203 -12.27 -5.25 3.92
N MET A 204 -12.46 -6.28 4.72
CA MET A 204 -11.81 -7.58 4.46
C MET A 204 -12.35 -8.22 3.19
N ARG A 205 -13.66 -8.22 2.97
CA ARG A 205 -14.25 -8.75 1.74
C ARG A 205 -13.75 -7.99 0.51
N VAL A 206 -13.69 -6.66 0.55
CA VAL A 206 -13.25 -5.84 -0.58
C VAL A 206 -11.78 -6.11 -0.92
N HIS A 207 -10.89 -5.96 0.07
CA HIS A 207 -9.46 -6.15 -0.15
C HIS A 207 -9.12 -7.58 -0.60
N TRP A 208 -9.64 -8.60 0.10
CA TRP A 208 -9.26 -9.98 -0.17
C TRP A 208 -9.94 -10.60 -1.38
N SER A 209 -11.13 -10.13 -1.78
CA SER A 209 -11.68 -10.45 -3.10
C SER A 209 -10.79 -9.90 -4.21
N GLY A 210 -10.30 -8.69 -4.06
CA GLY A 210 -9.35 -8.08 -4.99
C GLY A 210 -8.03 -8.82 -5.05
N VAL A 211 -7.44 -9.19 -3.90
CA VAL A 211 -6.22 -10.02 -3.86
C VAL A 211 -6.42 -11.35 -4.58
N HIS A 212 -7.54 -12.02 -4.34
CA HIS A 212 -7.84 -13.30 -4.99
C HIS A 212 -8.02 -13.14 -6.51
N TYR A 213 -8.64 -12.04 -6.95
CA TYR A 213 -8.72 -11.70 -8.37
C TYR A 213 -7.32 -11.60 -9.00
N TRP A 214 -6.42 -10.80 -8.40
CA TRP A 214 -5.09 -10.58 -8.94
C TRP A 214 -4.23 -11.83 -8.93
N LEU A 215 -4.30 -12.63 -7.86
CA LEU A 215 -3.61 -13.93 -7.80
C LEU A 215 -4.13 -14.88 -8.88
N THR A 216 -5.45 -14.98 -9.06
CA THR A 216 -6.07 -15.83 -10.07
C THR A 216 -5.67 -15.39 -11.49
N ALA A 217 -5.65 -14.08 -11.74
CA ALA A 217 -5.23 -13.54 -13.02
C ALA A 217 -3.75 -13.78 -13.31
N ASP A 218 -2.85 -13.59 -12.31
CA ASP A 218 -1.41 -13.85 -12.47
C ASP A 218 -1.12 -15.35 -12.71
N ILE A 219 -1.83 -16.26 -12.01
CA ILE A 219 -1.73 -17.70 -12.26
C ILE A 219 -2.17 -18.03 -13.69
N ALA A 220 -3.35 -17.56 -14.12
CA ALA A 220 -3.88 -17.84 -15.46
C ALA A 220 -2.94 -17.29 -16.56
N LEU A 221 -2.39 -16.10 -16.37
CA LEU A 221 -1.42 -15.48 -17.26
C LEU A 221 -0.16 -16.35 -17.40
N ARG A 222 0.39 -16.82 -16.27
CA ARG A 222 1.59 -17.67 -16.24
C ARG A 222 1.33 -19.04 -16.85
N GLN A 223 0.20 -19.68 -16.53
CA GLN A 223 -0.19 -20.98 -17.13
C GLN A 223 -0.29 -20.88 -18.66
N GLN A 224 -1.05 -19.90 -19.17
CA GLN A 224 -1.26 -19.72 -20.61
C GLN A 224 0.00 -19.27 -21.36
N SER A 225 0.95 -18.64 -20.69
CA SER A 225 2.21 -18.19 -21.30
C SER A 225 3.40 -19.12 -21.01
N GLN A 226 3.19 -20.24 -20.34
CA GLN A 226 4.28 -21.11 -19.85
C GLN A 226 5.29 -20.31 -19.00
N ASN A 227 4.77 -19.45 -18.10
CA ASN A 227 5.52 -18.55 -17.23
C ASN A 227 6.41 -17.52 -17.96
N LYS A 228 6.17 -17.26 -19.26
CA LYS A 228 6.93 -16.28 -20.06
C LYS A 228 6.44 -14.85 -19.85
N ILE A 229 5.15 -14.70 -19.56
CA ILE A 229 4.51 -13.40 -19.23
C ILE A 229 4.04 -13.46 -17.79
N THR A 230 4.43 -12.47 -17.01
CA THR A 230 4.10 -12.33 -15.59
C THR A 230 3.35 -11.04 -15.36
N LEU A 231 2.61 -10.95 -14.25
CA LEU A 231 1.94 -9.70 -13.88
C LEU A 231 2.96 -8.55 -13.74
N ASP A 232 4.14 -8.81 -13.18
CA ASP A 232 5.23 -7.83 -13.08
C ASP A 232 5.56 -7.20 -14.46
N LYS A 233 5.72 -8.04 -15.50
CA LYS A 233 5.99 -7.56 -16.87
C LYS A 233 4.83 -6.78 -17.47
N LEU A 234 3.59 -7.14 -17.14
CA LEU A 234 2.43 -6.37 -17.62
C LEU A 234 2.33 -5.01 -16.92
N LEU A 235 2.63 -4.94 -15.63
CA LEU A 235 2.69 -3.68 -14.90
C LEU A 235 3.80 -2.76 -15.42
N GLU A 236 4.97 -3.30 -15.79
CA GLU A 236 6.02 -2.55 -16.48
C GLU A 236 5.53 -1.93 -17.79
N ARG A 237 4.84 -2.73 -18.63
CA ARG A 237 4.26 -2.25 -19.89
C ARG A 237 3.16 -1.23 -19.64
N LEU A 238 2.32 -1.44 -18.65
CA LEU A 238 1.26 -0.51 -18.24
C LEU A 238 1.85 0.81 -17.75
N LYS A 239 2.95 0.77 -16.95
CA LYS A 239 3.71 1.96 -16.59
C LYS A 239 4.12 2.74 -17.83
N THR A 240 4.74 2.08 -18.81
CA THR A 240 5.29 2.71 -20.01
C THR A 240 4.22 3.42 -20.84
N CYS A 241 3.03 2.82 -21.02
CA CYS A 241 1.97 3.43 -21.84
C CYS A 241 1.10 4.44 -21.09
N CYS A 242 0.94 4.24 -19.79
CA CYS A 242 -0.30 4.70 -19.18
C CYS A 242 -0.16 5.31 -17.79
N GLN A 243 1.03 5.37 -17.18
CA GLN A 243 1.24 5.80 -15.79
C GLN A 243 0.74 7.23 -15.48
N HIS A 244 0.63 8.10 -16.49
CA HIS A 244 0.19 9.49 -16.33
C HIS A 244 -1.30 9.68 -16.68
N LYS A 245 -2.00 8.60 -17.02
CA LYS A 245 -3.41 8.64 -17.37
C LYS A 245 -4.28 8.38 -16.15
N SER A 246 -5.44 9.00 -16.07
CA SER A 246 -6.55 8.50 -15.27
C SER A 246 -7.29 7.48 -16.13
N MET A 247 -7.51 6.29 -15.59
CA MET A 247 -8.16 5.19 -16.30
C MET A 247 -9.17 4.56 -15.36
N SER A 248 -10.38 4.29 -15.81
CA SER A 248 -11.34 3.50 -15.05
C SER A 248 -10.81 2.07 -14.81
N ALA A 249 -11.36 1.38 -13.82
CA ALA A 249 -11.02 -0.02 -13.55
C ALA A 249 -11.22 -0.90 -14.80
N THR A 250 -12.30 -0.66 -15.57
CA THR A 250 -12.56 -1.36 -16.83
C THR A 250 -11.47 -1.10 -17.86
N GLU A 251 -11.05 0.15 -18.06
CA GLU A 251 -9.98 0.49 -19.02
C GLU A 251 -8.64 -0.12 -18.61
N ILE A 252 -8.35 -0.21 -17.30
CA ILE A 252 -7.13 -0.86 -16.80
C ILE A 252 -7.11 -2.34 -17.17
N VAL A 253 -8.20 -3.08 -16.93
CA VAL A 253 -8.24 -4.53 -17.22
C VAL A 253 -8.27 -4.81 -18.72
N GLU A 254 -8.92 -3.98 -19.53
CA GLU A 254 -8.88 -4.05 -21.00
C GLU A 254 -7.47 -3.80 -21.53
N GLN A 255 -6.78 -2.81 -20.97
CA GLN A 255 -5.40 -2.51 -21.36
C GLN A 255 -4.45 -3.67 -20.97
N LEU A 256 -4.67 -4.31 -19.82
CA LEU A 256 -3.88 -5.48 -19.41
C LEU A 256 -4.11 -6.66 -20.37
N ASP A 257 -5.34 -6.93 -20.80
CA ASP A 257 -5.64 -7.97 -21.80
C ASP A 257 -4.98 -7.65 -23.14
N LEU A 258 -5.02 -6.40 -23.60
CA LEU A 258 -4.32 -5.96 -24.79
C LEU A 258 -2.80 -6.18 -24.70
N LEU A 259 -2.18 -5.80 -23.59
CA LEU A 259 -0.74 -5.97 -23.34
C LEU A 259 -0.34 -7.45 -23.20
N ALA A 260 -1.24 -8.28 -22.67
CA ALA A 260 -1.05 -9.72 -22.56
C ALA A 260 -1.25 -10.46 -23.90
N GLY A 261 -1.99 -9.85 -24.84
CA GLY A 261 -2.45 -10.49 -26.06
C GLY A 261 -3.46 -11.62 -25.80
N ARG A 262 -4.25 -11.52 -24.70
CA ARG A 262 -5.15 -12.56 -24.20
C ARG A 262 -6.25 -11.96 -23.35
N GLU A 263 -7.43 -12.56 -23.39
CA GLU A 263 -8.56 -12.19 -22.52
C GLU A 263 -8.49 -12.99 -21.20
N ILE A 264 -7.91 -12.39 -20.17
CA ILE A 264 -7.78 -12.95 -18.82
C ILE A 264 -8.40 -12.00 -17.79
N PHE A 265 -7.97 -10.73 -17.82
CA PHE A 265 -8.29 -9.74 -16.79
C PHE A 265 -9.74 -9.29 -16.87
N LYS A 266 -10.24 -8.93 -18.05
CA LYS A 266 -11.60 -8.44 -18.23
C LYS A 266 -12.68 -9.50 -17.93
N PRO A 267 -12.59 -10.75 -18.42
CA PRO A 267 -13.57 -11.78 -18.03
C PRO A 267 -13.61 -12.07 -16.54
N LEU A 268 -12.45 -12.13 -15.88
CA LEU A 268 -12.39 -12.26 -14.42
C LEU A 268 -12.96 -11.03 -13.71
N PHE A 269 -12.65 -9.84 -14.17
CA PHE A 269 -13.16 -8.59 -13.60
C PHE A 269 -14.69 -8.55 -13.61
N VAL A 270 -15.33 -8.88 -14.73
CA VAL A 270 -16.79 -8.95 -14.84
C VAL A 270 -17.38 -9.96 -13.86
N LYS A 271 -16.74 -11.12 -13.71
CA LYS A 271 -17.16 -12.15 -12.76
C LYS A 271 -17.07 -11.68 -11.30
N TYR A 272 -15.94 -11.06 -10.93
CA TYR A 272 -15.70 -10.65 -9.54
C TYR A 272 -16.56 -9.47 -9.13
N ARG A 273 -16.70 -8.45 -9.96
CA ARG A 273 -17.48 -7.26 -9.64
C ARG A 273 -18.96 -7.59 -9.34
N ALA A 274 -19.50 -8.61 -9.99
CA ALA A 274 -20.86 -9.09 -9.77
C ALA A 274 -20.97 -10.16 -8.66
N SER A 275 -19.89 -10.46 -7.93
CA SER A 275 -19.93 -11.51 -6.90
C SER A 275 -20.58 -11.01 -5.61
N HIS A 276 -21.46 -11.83 -5.04
CA HIS A 276 -22.17 -11.57 -3.78
C HIS A 276 -21.42 -12.09 -2.54
N ALA A 277 -20.33 -12.81 -2.73
CA ALA A 277 -19.44 -13.31 -1.70
C ALA A 277 -18.01 -13.37 -2.23
N MET A 278 -17.04 -13.44 -1.32
CA MET A 278 -15.66 -13.73 -1.73
C MET A 278 -15.63 -15.12 -2.37
N PRO A 279 -15.02 -15.28 -3.57
CA PRO A 279 -14.87 -16.59 -4.20
C PRO A 279 -14.06 -17.55 -3.32
N ASP A 280 -14.34 -18.87 -3.48
CA ASP A 280 -13.58 -19.90 -2.80
C ASP A 280 -12.10 -19.85 -3.21
N TYR A 281 -11.24 -19.67 -2.25
CA TYR A 281 -9.79 -19.53 -2.44
C TYR A 281 -9.01 -20.85 -2.28
N GLN A 282 -9.64 -21.87 -1.69
CA GLN A 282 -8.99 -23.16 -1.40
C GLN A 282 -8.45 -23.87 -2.66
N PRO A 283 -9.20 -23.95 -3.78
CA PRO A 283 -8.66 -24.54 -5.00
C PRO A 283 -7.42 -23.82 -5.52
N THR A 284 -7.38 -22.48 -5.42
CA THR A 284 -6.25 -21.66 -5.85
C THR A 284 -5.01 -21.93 -4.98
N LEU A 285 -5.15 -21.99 -3.66
CA LEU A 285 -4.05 -22.32 -2.76
C LEU A 285 -3.55 -23.75 -2.99
N THR A 286 -4.47 -24.70 -3.15
CA THR A 286 -4.14 -26.11 -3.39
C THR A 286 -3.35 -26.28 -4.68
N SER A 287 -3.74 -25.62 -5.78
CA SER A 287 -3.01 -25.71 -7.06
C SER A 287 -1.57 -25.18 -6.94
N LEU A 288 -1.36 -24.15 -6.13
CA LEU A 288 -0.04 -23.61 -5.83
C LEU A 288 0.77 -24.46 -4.85
N GLY A 289 0.17 -25.50 -4.26
CA GLY A 289 0.79 -26.33 -3.22
C GLY A 289 0.93 -25.62 -1.87
N VAL A 290 0.03 -24.71 -1.61
CA VAL A 290 -0.13 -24.06 -0.30
C VAL A 290 -1.18 -24.82 0.48
N ILE A 291 -0.78 -25.53 1.52
CA ILE A 291 -1.67 -26.29 2.40
C ILE A 291 -1.92 -25.42 3.64
N PHE A 292 -3.14 -24.92 3.77
CA PHE A 292 -3.60 -24.07 4.86
C PHE A 292 -4.88 -24.65 5.45
N ASP A 293 -4.86 -24.93 6.75
CA ASP A 293 -6.02 -25.39 7.50
C ASP A 293 -6.41 -24.35 8.57
N PRO A 294 -7.43 -23.53 8.30
CA PRO A 294 -7.87 -22.50 9.25
C PRO A 294 -8.51 -23.09 10.52
N GLN A 295 -8.98 -24.35 10.48
CA GLN A 295 -9.62 -25.02 11.61
C GLN A 295 -8.63 -25.75 12.52
N SER A 296 -7.36 -25.79 12.15
CA SER A 296 -6.32 -26.41 12.96
C SER A 296 -6.08 -25.66 14.26
N HIS A 297 -5.94 -26.39 15.36
CA HIS A 297 -5.56 -25.82 16.67
C HIS A 297 -4.17 -25.17 16.67
N LYS A 298 -3.35 -25.46 15.67
CA LYS A 298 -2.12 -24.77 15.33
C LYS A 298 -2.20 -24.40 13.86
N PRO A 299 -2.67 -23.18 13.55
CA PRO A 299 -2.68 -22.73 12.17
C PRO A 299 -1.28 -22.88 11.59
N GLY A 300 -1.06 -23.92 10.86
CA GLY A 300 0.21 -24.25 10.22
C GLY A 300 0.01 -24.17 8.72
N LEU A 301 0.89 -23.42 8.04
CA LEU A 301 0.96 -23.46 6.60
C LEU A 301 2.15 -24.31 6.22
N SER A 302 1.95 -25.23 5.27
CA SER A 302 3.03 -25.97 4.63
C SER A 302 3.02 -25.79 3.12
N LEU A 303 4.17 -25.88 2.51
CA LEU A 303 4.37 -25.74 1.07
C LEU A 303 4.83 -27.08 0.48
N THR A 304 4.12 -27.55 -0.55
CA THR A 304 4.52 -28.76 -1.30
C THR A 304 5.04 -28.39 -2.69
N ALA A 305 6.06 -29.12 -3.14
CA ALA A 305 6.61 -28.98 -4.48
C ALA A 305 5.85 -29.80 -5.54
N ASN A 306 4.97 -30.71 -5.13
CA ASN A 306 4.29 -31.65 -6.03
C ASN A 306 2.94 -31.15 -6.53
N ALA A 307 2.60 -29.88 -6.28
CA ALA A 307 1.36 -29.28 -6.77
C ALA A 307 1.49 -28.82 -8.23
N PRO A 308 0.38 -28.78 -9.00
CA PRO A 308 0.41 -28.41 -10.42
C PRO A 308 1.09 -27.07 -10.71
N ASP A 309 0.86 -26.08 -9.86
CA ASP A 309 1.35 -24.70 -10.01
C ASP A 309 2.46 -24.33 -9.01
N ALA A 310 3.14 -25.32 -8.41
CA ALA A 310 4.20 -25.06 -7.43
C ALA A 310 5.35 -24.19 -7.99
N GLU A 311 5.68 -24.35 -9.28
CA GLU A 311 6.69 -23.51 -9.94
C GLU A 311 6.18 -22.08 -10.18
N ILE A 312 4.88 -21.90 -10.43
CA ILE A 312 4.25 -20.58 -10.48
C ILE A 312 4.35 -19.90 -9.11
N ARG A 313 4.03 -20.61 -8.03
CA ARG A 313 4.20 -20.12 -6.66
C ARG A 313 5.61 -19.59 -6.40
N LYS A 314 6.63 -20.40 -6.72
CA LYS A 314 8.03 -20.01 -6.55
C LYS A 314 8.39 -18.79 -7.40
N SER A 315 7.89 -18.74 -8.64
CA SER A 315 8.13 -17.63 -9.55
C SER A 315 7.46 -16.33 -9.07
N ILE A 316 6.27 -16.38 -8.47
CA ILE A 316 5.61 -15.22 -7.83
C ILE A 316 6.50 -14.70 -6.69
N TYR A 317 6.97 -15.58 -5.83
CA TYR A 317 7.84 -15.23 -4.71
C TYR A 317 9.17 -14.61 -5.17
N LYS A 318 9.87 -15.22 -6.11
CA LYS A 318 11.19 -14.76 -6.57
C LYS A 318 11.13 -13.50 -7.41
N GLY A 319 10.08 -13.29 -8.21
CA GLY A 319 10.01 -12.21 -9.19
C GLY A 319 10.85 -12.47 -10.44
N ASN A 320 11.02 -11.42 -11.26
CA ASN A 320 11.68 -11.51 -12.57
C ASN A 320 13.22 -11.44 -12.52
N GLY A 321 13.84 -11.28 -11.37
CA GLY A 321 15.25 -10.89 -11.23
C GLY A 321 16.14 -11.76 -10.35
N GLN A 322 15.70 -12.96 -9.95
CA GLN A 322 16.53 -13.86 -9.14
C GLN A 322 16.61 -15.26 -9.71
#